data_1ef26bd965b4423db39ac55eae548e0b
#
_entry.id   1ef26bd965b4423db39ac55eae548e0b
#
_cell.length_a   1.000
_cell.length_b   1.000
_cell.length_c   1.000
_cell.angle_alpha   90.00
_cell.angle_beta   90.00
_cell.angle_gamma   90.00
#
_symmetry.space_group_name_H-M   'P 1'
#
loop_
_entity.id
_entity.type
_entity.pdbx_description
1 polymer ?
#
loop_
_entity_poly.entity_id
_entity_poly.type
_entity_poly.pdbx_seq_one_letter_code
_entity_poly.pdbx_strand_id
1 'polypeptide(L)'
;MALKTRLIRLLSAPRLREIDRFMKHPAQVQQRQLRRLLDRAAPTLFGTEHGFHAIRTAEQFASRVPVTDYDGFTPYIERMRRGEADVCWPGEVRWFAKSSGTTSAKSKFIPVSREGLRGCHMRGPLDIVCLTGSLWPDTDVFSGKTLTLGGSRRLETTGGRAQEGDLSAILIENTPRLAGRMRVPKPETALIPDFEKKVEAICRETVGQNVTAFAGVPSWNL
;
A
#
# COMPACT_ATOMS: atom_id res chain seq x y z
N MET A 1 -8.82 -2.61 -30.56
CA MET A 1 -8.52 -2.02 -29.21
C MET A 1 -9.82 -1.88 -28.43
N ALA A 2 -9.93 -2.52 -27.25
CA ALA A 2 -11.13 -2.46 -26.42
C ALA A 2 -11.39 -1.00 -25.94
N LEU A 3 -12.63 -0.57 -25.89
CA LEU A 3 -13.02 0.78 -25.44
C LEU A 3 -12.44 1.10 -24.05
N LYS A 4 -12.43 0.12 -23.15
CA LYS A 4 -11.83 0.25 -21.81
C LYS A 4 -10.35 0.60 -21.85
N THR A 5 -9.56 -0.04 -22.71
CA THR A 5 -8.11 0.22 -22.84
C THR A 5 -7.85 1.65 -23.36
N ARG A 6 -8.66 2.15 -24.31
CA ARG A 6 -8.59 3.55 -24.76
C ARG A 6 -8.85 4.53 -23.64
N LEU A 7 -9.89 4.29 -22.84
CA LEU A 7 -10.23 5.16 -21.71
C LEU A 7 -9.12 5.14 -20.65
N ILE A 8 -8.59 3.98 -20.30
CA ILE A 8 -7.45 3.83 -19.35
C ILE A 8 -6.27 4.64 -19.85
N ARG A 9 -5.87 4.53 -21.11
CA ARG A 9 -4.77 5.31 -21.69
C ARG A 9 -4.98 6.81 -21.58
N LEU A 10 -6.17 7.29 -21.89
CA LEU A 10 -6.50 8.72 -21.79
C LEU A 10 -6.37 9.21 -20.33
N LEU A 11 -6.95 8.46 -19.40
CA LEU A 11 -6.91 8.78 -17.96
C LEU A 11 -5.51 8.63 -17.37
N SER A 12 -4.66 7.79 -17.96
CA SER A 12 -3.28 7.55 -17.51
C SER A 12 -2.30 8.66 -17.92
N ALA A 13 -2.63 9.51 -18.90
CA ALA A 13 -1.70 10.48 -19.45
C ALA A 13 -1.04 11.42 -18.41
N PRO A 14 -1.74 11.96 -17.40
CA PRO A 14 -1.09 12.76 -16.35
C PRO A 14 -0.09 11.95 -15.54
N ARG A 15 -0.44 10.69 -15.20
CA ARG A 15 0.43 9.83 -14.41
C ARG A 15 1.67 9.38 -15.20
N LEU A 16 1.52 9.06 -16.47
CA LEU A 16 2.65 8.71 -17.35
C LEU A 16 3.65 9.87 -17.47
N ARG A 17 3.17 11.12 -17.52
CA ARG A 17 4.07 12.30 -17.49
C ARG A 17 4.85 12.41 -16.18
N GLU A 18 4.23 12.05 -15.03
CA GLU A 18 4.95 12.01 -13.75
C GLU A 18 6.01 10.92 -13.74
N ILE A 19 5.70 9.73 -14.27
CA ILE A 19 6.65 8.62 -14.39
C ILE A 19 7.83 9.02 -15.31
N ASP A 20 7.55 9.62 -16.47
CA ASP A 20 8.57 10.13 -17.39
C ASP A 20 9.48 11.17 -16.72
N ARG A 21 8.89 12.09 -15.95
CA ARG A 21 9.65 13.07 -15.16
C ARG A 21 10.54 12.39 -14.11
N PHE A 22 10.02 11.38 -13.42
CA PHE A 22 10.82 10.61 -12.47
C PHE A 22 11.99 9.89 -13.14
N MET A 23 11.76 9.31 -14.30
CA MET A 23 12.82 8.64 -15.09
C MET A 23 13.89 9.63 -15.56
N LYS A 24 13.49 10.82 -16.02
CA LYS A 24 14.42 11.85 -16.55
C LYS A 24 15.14 12.64 -15.46
N HIS A 25 14.51 12.83 -14.30
CA HIS A 25 15.01 13.70 -13.22
C HIS A 25 14.87 13.04 -11.83
N PRO A 26 15.43 11.84 -11.62
CA PRO A 26 15.20 11.06 -10.39
C PRO A 26 15.67 11.80 -9.14
N ALA A 27 16.85 12.40 -9.14
CA ALA A 27 17.40 13.10 -7.98
C ALA A 27 16.52 14.29 -7.54
N GLN A 28 16.03 15.08 -8.50
CA GLN A 28 15.14 16.21 -8.20
C GLN A 28 13.79 15.76 -7.64
N VAL A 29 13.25 14.65 -8.16
CA VAL A 29 11.97 14.09 -7.70
C VAL A 29 12.13 13.53 -6.29
N GLN A 30 13.22 12.82 -6.01
CA GLN A 30 13.52 12.28 -4.67
C GLN A 30 13.72 13.41 -3.66
N GLN A 31 14.49 14.44 -3.99
CA GLN A 31 14.70 15.60 -3.12
C GLN A 31 13.38 16.31 -2.80
N ARG A 32 12.53 16.52 -3.78
CA ARG A 32 11.20 17.12 -3.57
C ARG A 32 10.32 16.23 -2.69
N GLN A 33 10.38 14.92 -2.88
CA GLN A 33 9.64 13.98 -2.05
C GLN A 33 10.13 13.99 -0.60
N LEU A 34 11.45 13.98 -0.37
CA LEU A 34 12.04 14.10 0.96
C LEU A 34 11.54 15.37 1.66
N ARG A 35 11.66 16.52 0.98
CA ARG A 35 11.17 17.80 1.49
C ARG A 35 9.71 17.72 1.92
N ARG A 36 8.85 17.22 1.04
CA ARG A 36 7.42 17.06 1.34
C ARG A 36 7.15 16.18 2.56
N LEU A 37 7.89 15.09 2.72
CA LEU A 37 7.74 14.18 3.87
C LEU A 37 8.19 14.86 5.15
N LEU A 38 9.34 15.54 5.13
CA LEU A 38 9.87 16.28 6.28
C LEU A 38 8.95 17.42 6.71
N ASP A 39 8.50 18.26 5.76
CA ASP A 39 7.59 19.36 6.03
C ASP A 39 6.28 18.85 6.65
N ARG A 40 5.77 17.72 6.16
CA ARG A 40 4.55 17.12 6.67
C ARG A 40 4.71 16.52 8.05
N ALA A 41 5.83 15.86 8.33
CA ALA A 41 6.10 15.20 9.60
C ALA A 41 6.76 16.13 10.65
N ALA A 42 7.18 17.33 10.28
CA ALA A 42 7.86 18.28 11.19
C ALA A 42 7.10 18.54 12.52
N PRO A 43 5.76 18.67 12.54
CA PRO A 43 5.04 18.93 13.79
C PRO A 43 4.80 17.66 14.63
N THR A 44 5.20 16.48 14.18
CA THR A 44 5.04 15.22 14.95
C THR A 44 6.08 15.13 16.06
N LEU A 45 5.86 14.21 17.00
CA LEU A 45 6.85 13.92 18.04
C LEU A 45 8.21 13.59 17.44
N PHE A 46 8.26 12.57 16.54
CA PHE A 46 9.49 12.15 15.88
C PHE A 46 10.14 13.28 15.06
N GLY A 47 9.33 14.05 14.35
CA GLY A 47 9.81 15.19 13.57
C GLY A 47 10.41 16.31 14.43
N THR A 48 9.84 16.56 15.59
CA THR A 48 10.34 17.55 16.56
C THR A 48 11.63 17.08 17.22
N GLU A 49 11.68 15.84 17.69
CA GLU A 49 12.87 15.23 18.30
C GLU A 49 14.10 15.25 17.37
N HIS A 50 13.87 15.08 16.06
CA HIS A 50 14.93 15.03 15.06
C HIS A 50 15.09 16.34 14.27
N GLY A 51 14.39 17.39 14.64
CA GLY A 51 14.50 18.72 14.04
C GLY A 51 14.18 18.77 12.54
N PHE A 52 13.12 18.11 12.10
CA PHE A 52 12.74 18.00 10.69
C PHE A 52 12.53 19.35 10.00
N HIS A 53 12.07 20.36 10.75
CA HIS A 53 11.90 21.73 10.25
C HIS A 53 13.19 22.36 9.69
N ALA A 54 14.37 21.90 10.17
CA ALA A 54 15.66 22.42 9.76
C ALA A 54 16.40 21.54 8.73
N ILE A 55 15.86 20.36 8.37
CA ILE A 55 16.47 19.46 7.39
C ILE A 55 16.07 19.89 5.97
N ARG A 56 17.06 19.97 5.08
CA ARG A 56 16.88 20.38 3.67
C ARG A 56 17.41 19.35 2.66
N THR A 57 18.36 18.52 3.06
CA THR A 57 19.03 17.55 2.18
C THR A 57 19.02 16.14 2.79
N ALA A 58 19.31 15.13 1.98
CA ALA A 58 19.41 13.74 2.41
C ALA A 58 20.58 13.55 3.40
N GLU A 59 21.69 14.26 3.21
CA GLU A 59 22.86 14.23 4.10
C GLU A 59 22.49 14.79 5.49
N GLN A 60 21.75 15.90 5.52
CA GLN A 60 21.27 16.47 6.78
C GLN A 60 20.27 15.53 7.48
N PHE A 61 19.43 14.84 6.72
CA PHE A 61 18.55 13.82 7.28
C PHE A 61 19.36 12.67 7.88
N ALA A 62 20.31 12.11 7.14
CA ALA A 62 21.16 11.01 7.61
C ALA A 62 22.01 11.37 8.83
N SER A 63 22.42 12.65 8.97
CA SER A 63 23.21 13.09 10.13
C SER A 63 22.37 13.32 11.41
N ARG A 64 21.06 13.56 11.27
CA ARG A 64 20.18 13.89 12.40
C ARG A 64 19.30 12.73 12.83
N VAL A 65 18.94 11.85 11.91
CA VAL A 65 18.07 10.70 12.17
C VAL A 65 18.96 9.44 12.24
N PRO A 66 19.17 8.89 13.43
CA PRO A 66 20.02 7.72 13.58
C PRO A 66 19.41 6.50 12.89
N VAL A 67 20.28 5.66 12.34
CA VAL A 67 19.85 4.35 11.84
C VAL A 67 19.48 3.50 13.07
N THR A 68 18.29 2.93 13.06
CA THR A 68 17.78 2.06 14.11
C THR A 68 17.17 0.80 13.52
N ASP A 69 17.16 -0.26 14.30
CA ASP A 69 16.42 -1.49 14.01
C ASP A 69 14.93 -1.35 14.41
N TYR A 70 14.19 -2.44 14.23
CA TYR A 70 12.78 -2.45 14.60
C TYR A 70 12.56 -2.28 16.10
N ASP A 71 13.42 -2.87 16.93
CA ASP A 71 13.27 -2.83 18.39
C ASP A 71 13.49 -1.41 18.91
N GLY A 72 14.48 -0.69 18.38
CA GLY A 72 14.69 0.73 18.70
C GLY A 72 13.54 1.64 18.25
N PHE A 73 12.79 1.26 17.19
CA PHE A 73 11.63 2.02 16.72
C PHE A 73 10.31 1.61 17.40
N THR A 74 10.28 0.47 18.09
CA THR A 74 9.09 -0.08 18.78
C THR A 74 8.39 0.92 19.71
N PRO A 75 9.08 1.77 20.51
CA PRO A 75 8.41 2.73 21.38
C PRO A 75 7.44 3.66 20.63
N TYR A 76 7.81 4.14 19.44
CA TYR A 76 6.92 4.96 18.60
C TYR A 76 5.77 4.15 18.03
N ILE A 77 6.04 2.92 17.59
CA ILE A 77 5.01 2.01 17.04
C ILE A 77 3.95 1.72 18.11
N GLU A 78 4.34 1.40 19.33
CA GLU A 78 3.41 1.10 20.42
C GLU A 78 2.55 2.32 20.83
N ARG A 79 3.10 3.54 20.78
CA ARG A 79 2.30 4.76 20.98
C ARG A 79 1.23 4.90 19.90
N MET A 80 1.62 4.75 18.63
CA MET A 80 0.67 4.78 17.50
C MET A 80 -0.39 3.67 17.58
N ARG A 81 -0.01 2.45 18.01
CA ARG A 81 -0.95 1.32 18.20
C ARG A 81 -1.97 1.58 19.31
N ARG A 82 -1.60 2.33 20.34
CA ARG A 82 -2.53 2.79 21.38
C ARG A 82 -3.44 3.94 20.94
N GLY A 83 -3.33 4.38 19.67
CA GLY A 83 -4.16 5.45 19.10
C GLY A 83 -3.62 6.86 19.35
N GLU A 84 -2.36 7.00 19.77
CA GLU A 84 -1.75 8.30 19.92
C GLU A 84 -1.53 8.96 18.55
N ALA A 85 -2.05 10.17 18.39
CA ALA A 85 -1.89 10.96 17.19
C ALA A 85 -0.53 11.66 17.13
N ASP A 86 -0.11 12.05 15.94
CA ASP A 86 1.05 12.90 15.71
C ASP A 86 2.39 12.33 16.25
N VAL A 87 2.54 11.01 16.31
CA VAL A 87 3.77 10.37 16.77
C VAL A 87 4.86 10.44 15.71
N CYS A 88 4.71 9.73 14.58
CA CYS A 88 5.66 9.76 13.45
C CYS A 88 5.06 10.37 12.19
N TRP A 89 3.75 10.47 12.13
CA TRP A 89 2.99 11.03 11.03
C TRP A 89 1.78 11.79 11.59
N PRO A 90 1.34 12.89 10.94
CA PRO A 90 0.21 13.67 11.42
C PRO A 90 -1.09 12.85 11.50
N GLY A 91 -1.77 13.00 12.62
CA GLY A 91 -3.01 12.31 12.94
C GLY A 91 -2.81 10.89 13.46
N GLU A 92 -3.92 10.20 13.66
CA GLU A 92 -3.96 8.81 14.15
C GLU A 92 -3.64 7.83 13.01
N VAL A 93 -2.74 6.88 13.26
CA VAL A 93 -2.47 5.75 12.36
C VAL A 93 -3.40 4.60 12.72
N ARG A 94 -4.30 4.26 11.80
CA ARG A 94 -5.32 3.22 12.02
C ARG A 94 -4.88 1.82 11.60
N TRP A 95 -3.97 1.72 10.65
CA TRP A 95 -3.59 0.45 10.06
C TRP A 95 -2.16 0.07 10.41
N PHE A 96 -1.98 -1.20 10.81
CA PHE A 96 -0.67 -1.78 11.07
C PHE A 96 -0.55 -3.08 10.27
N ALA A 97 0.36 -3.09 9.32
CA ALA A 97 0.66 -4.28 8.54
C ALA A 97 1.51 -5.24 9.38
N LYS A 98 1.02 -6.46 9.57
CA LYS A 98 1.73 -7.52 10.27
C LYS A 98 2.68 -8.22 9.31
N SER A 99 3.99 -8.18 9.59
CA SER A 99 4.96 -8.94 8.81
C SER A 99 5.10 -10.37 9.36
N SER A 100 5.25 -11.34 8.46
CA SER A 100 5.67 -12.69 8.85
C SER A 100 7.11 -12.60 9.34
N GLY A 101 7.32 -12.74 10.66
CA GLY A 101 8.67 -12.77 11.23
C GLY A 101 9.42 -14.02 10.76
N THR A 102 10.42 -13.85 9.92
CA THR A 102 11.25 -14.97 9.42
C THR A 102 12.43 -15.30 10.33
N THR A 103 12.82 -14.42 11.25
CA THR A 103 14.05 -14.55 12.05
C THR A 103 13.89 -14.34 13.55
N SER A 104 12.78 -13.77 14.00
CA SER A 104 12.43 -13.67 15.42
C SER A 104 10.99 -14.11 15.60
N ALA A 105 10.70 -14.89 16.63
CA ALA A 105 9.38 -15.44 16.92
C ALA A 105 8.25 -14.40 17.10
N LYS A 106 8.54 -13.09 16.97
CA LYS A 106 7.59 -11.99 17.15
C LYS A 106 7.26 -11.33 15.82
N SER A 107 5.97 -11.21 15.52
CA SER A 107 5.49 -10.42 14.38
C SER A 107 5.83 -8.94 14.56
N LYS A 108 6.25 -8.30 13.47
CA LYS A 108 6.50 -6.85 13.42
C LYS A 108 5.25 -6.13 12.89
N PHE A 109 4.94 -4.99 13.48
CA PHE A 109 3.80 -4.16 13.09
C PHE A 109 4.31 -2.90 12.39
N ILE A 110 3.96 -2.75 11.13
CA ILE A 110 4.40 -1.63 10.29
C ILE A 110 3.25 -0.64 10.17
N PRO A 111 3.41 0.59 10.68
CA PRO A 111 2.36 1.61 10.58
C PRO A 111 2.07 1.97 9.12
N VAL A 112 0.79 2.00 8.75
CA VAL A 112 0.34 2.39 7.41
C VAL A 112 -0.52 3.64 7.54
N SER A 113 0.07 4.80 7.29
CA SER A 113 -0.66 6.06 7.30
C SER A 113 -1.61 6.15 6.09
N ARG A 114 -2.62 7.01 6.19
CA ARG A 114 -3.56 7.28 5.09
C ARG A 114 -2.84 7.78 3.83
N GLU A 115 -1.83 8.63 4.02
CA GLU A 115 -0.99 9.14 2.93
C GLU A 115 -0.10 8.07 2.34
N GLY A 116 0.52 7.19 3.17
CA GLY A 116 1.29 6.03 2.74
C GLY A 116 0.43 5.06 1.94
N LEU A 117 -0.79 4.79 2.42
CA LEU A 117 -1.74 3.93 1.72
C LEU A 117 -2.06 4.47 0.31
N ARG A 118 -2.39 5.76 0.20
CA ARG A 118 -2.77 6.39 -1.08
C ARG A 118 -1.57 6.70 -1.98
N GLY A 119 -0.51 7.25 -1.40
CA GLY A 119 0.64 7.78 -2.13
C GLY A 119 1.70 6.75 -2.49
N CYS A 120 1.70 5.57 -1.85
CA CYS A 120 2.64 4.49 -2.09
C CYS A 120 1.89 3.21 -2.48
N HIS A 121 1.20 2.58 -1.54
CA HIS A 121 0.64 1.24 -1.73
C HIS A 121 -0.44 1.15 -2.83
N MET A 122 -1.31 2.15 -2.95
CA MET A 122 -2.31 2.19 -4.04
C MET A 122 -1.73 2.75 -5.34
N ARG A 123 -0.64 3.51 -5.25
CA ARG A 123 -0.02 4.12 -6.42
C ARG A 123 0.75 3.12 -7.26
N GLY A 124 1.45 2.16 -6.64
CA GLY A 124 2.16 1.10 -7.35
C GLY A 124 1.28 0.29 -8.30
N PRO A 125 0.18 -0.31 -7.83
CA PRO A 125 -0.80 -0.98 -8.71
C PRO A 125 -1.37 -0.07 -9.81
N LEU A 126 -1.64 1.20 -9.51
CA LEU A 126 -2.07 2.17 -10.52
C LEU A 126 -1.00 2.37 -11.61
N ASP A 127 0.27 2.44 -11.24
CA ASP A 127 1.37 2.58 -12.19
C ASP A 127 1.47 1.38 -13.12
N ILE A 128 1.28 0.17 -12.61
CA ILE A 128 1.21 -1.05 -13.43
C ILE A 128 0.07 -0.93 -14.45
N VAL A 129 -1.12 -0.52 -14.04
CA VAL A 129 -2.27 -0.32 -14.96
C VAL A 129 -1.94 0.72 -16.03
N CYS A 130 -1.36 1.87 -15.64
CA CYS A 130 -1.00 2.95 -16.56
C CYS A 130 0.06 2.50 -17.58
N LEU A 131 1.11 1.83 -17.11
CA LEU A 131 2.20 1.34 -17.95
C LEU A 131 1.73 0.23 -18.89
N THR A 132 0.96 -0.75 -18.38
CA THR A 132 0.41 -1.83 -19.20
C THR A 132 -0.46 -1.27 -20.33
N GLY A 133 -1.38 -0.35 -20.03
CA GLY A 133 -2.23 0.25 -21.06
C GLY A 133 -1.47 1.12 -22.06
N SER A 134 -0.31 1.65 -21.67
CA SER A 134 0.54 2.47 -22.56
C SER A 134 1.45 1.61 -23.44
N LEU A 135 2.09 0.60 -22.86
CA LEU A 135 3.07 -0.26 -23.56
C LEU A 135 2.40 -1.31 -24.45
N TRP A 136 1.24 -1.79 -24.03
CA TRP A 136 0.47 -2.79 -24.79
C TRP A 136 -0.96 -2.28 -25.08
N PRO A 137 -1.11 -1.39 -26.07
CA PRO A 137 -2.40 -0.74 -26.35
C PRO A 137 -3.50 -1.71 -26.79
N ASP A 138 -3.14 -2.86 -27.33
CA ASP A 138 -4.08 -3.89 -27.80
C ASP A 138 -4.31 -5.01 -26.78
N THR A 139 -3.83 -4.84 -25.54
CA THR A 139 -4.01 -5.85 -24.49
C THR A 139 -5.47 -6.04 -24.11
N ASP A 140 -5.85 -7.29 -23.88
CA ASP A 140 -7.16 -7.68 -23.38
C ASP A 140 -7.22 -7.79 -21.85
N VAL A 141 -6.11 -7.51 -21.16
CA VAL A 141 -6.01 -7.64 -19.70
C VAL A 141 -7.09 -6.83 -18.95
N PHE A 142 -7.55 -5.73 -19.54
CA PHE A 142 -8.60 -4.88 -18.96
C PHE A 142 -10.02 -5.24 -19.42
N SER A 143 -10.18 -6.23 -20.29
CA SER A 143 -11.49 -6.67 -20.79
C SER A 143 -12.31 -7.40 -19.72
N GLY A 144 -11.63 -8.12 -18.83
CA GLY A 144 -12.20 -8.89 -17.74
C GLY A 144 -11.91 -8.35 -16.35
N LYS A 145 -11.86 -9.26 -15.39
CA LYS A 145 -11.58 -8.99 -13.98
C LYS A 145 -10.20 -9.51 -13.58
N THR A 146 -9.63 -8.91 -12.54
CA THR A 146 -8.41 -9.38 -11.91
C THR A 146 -8.76 -10.29 -10.73
N LEU A 147 -8.35 -11.55 -10.77
CA LEU A 147 -8.39 -12.42 -9.60
C LEU A 147 -7.32 -11.95 -8.60
N THR A 148 -7.75 -11.56 -7.40
CA THR A 148 -6.84 -11.07 -6.37
C THR A 148 -6.85 -11.99 -5.17
N LEU A 149 -5.71 -12.61 -4.90
CA LEU A 149 -5.49 -13.41 -3.71
C LEU A 149 -4.73 -12.57 -2.68
N GLY A 150 -5.27 -12.49 -1.47
CA GLY A 150 -4.71 -11.72 -0.37
C GLY A 150 -4.73 -12.49 0.93
N GLY A 151 -4.03 -11.97 1.94
CA GLY A 151 -4.04 -12.48 3.30
C GLY A 151 -5.41 -12.38 3.95
N SER A 152 -5.54 -13.01 5.11
CA SER A 152 -6.77 -13.01 5.88
C SER A 152 -6.88 -11.76 6.74
N ARG A 153 -8.11 -11.32 6.99
CA ARG A 153 -8.40 -10.31 7.99
C ARG A 153 -8.39 -10.96 9.37
N ARG A 154 -7.31 -10.80 10.11
CA ARG A 154 -7.33 -10.98 11.56
C ARG A 154 -7.36 -9.58 12.17
N LEU A 155 -8.54 -9.12 12.57
CA LEU A 155 -8.67 -7.93 13.41
C LEU A 155 -8.31 -8.32 14.83
N GLU A 156 -7.09 -8.09 15.22
CA GLU A 156 -6.72 -8.02 16.63
C GLU A 156 -6.77 -6.55 17.02
N THR A 157 -7.80 -6.15 17.74
CA THR A 157 -7.87 -4.84 18.37
C THR A 157 -7.16 -4.92 19.70
N THR A 158 -5.94 -4.45 19.76
CA THR A 158 -5.22 -4.30 21.03
C THR A 158 -5.61 -2.95 21.64
N GLY A 159 -6.70 -2.92 22.44
CA GLY A 159 -7.02 -1.80 23.34
C GLY A 159 -7.29 -0.42 22.73
N GLY A 160 -7.33 -0.27 21.39
CA GLY A 160 -7.50 0.99 20.67
C GLY A 160 -8.28 0.84 19.37
N ARG A 161 -8.34 1.89 18.55
CA ARG A 161 -8.97 1.87 17.21
C ARG A 161 -8.03 1.28 16.12
N ALA A 162 -6.82 0.88 16.48
CA ALA A 162 -5.86 0.31 15.57
C ALA A 162 -6.33 -1.04 15.02
N GLN A 163 -6.17 -1.23 13.71
CA GLN A 163 -6.51 -2.46 13.01
C GLN A 163 -5.23 -3.08 12.47
N GLU A 164 -5.02 -4.35 12.79
CA GLU A 164 -3.82 -5.10 12.44
C GLU A 164 -4.17 -6.23 11.47
N GLY A 165 -3.33 -6.45 10.47
CA GLY A 165 -3.54 -7.51 9.51
C GLY A 165 -2.51 -7.54 8.41
N ASP A 166 -2.62 -8.49 7.49
CA ASP A 166 -1.76 -8.53 6.32
C ASP A 166 -1.92 -7.26 5.47
N LEU A 167 -0.82 -6.75 4.92
CA LEU A 167 -0.87 -5.57 4.05
C LEU A 167 -1.85 -5.73 2.89
N SER A 168 -1.92 -6.92 2.30
CA SER A 168 -2.86 -7.22 1.22
C SER A 168 -4.33 -7.11 1.67
N ALA A 169 -4.65 -7.51 2.91
CA ALA A 169 -5.99 -7.34 3.47
C ALA A 169 -6.32 -5.85 3.66
N ILE A 170 -5.37 -5.06 4.19
CA ILE A 170 -5.52 -3.60 4.32
C ILE A 170 -5.79 -2.97 2.94
N LEU A 171 -5.05 -3.39 1.90
CA LEU A 171 -5.23 -2.88 0.55
C LEU A 171 -6.60 -3.26 -0.04
N ILE A 172 -7.04 -4.49 0.17
CA ILE A 172 -8.35 -4.97 -0.30
C ILE A 172 -9.47 -4.12 0.30
N GLU A 173 -9.46 -3.90 1.62
CA GLU A 173 -10.48 -3.09 2.31
C GLU A 173 -10.50 -1.62 1.87
N ASN A 174 -9.33 -1.07 1.57
CA ASN A 174 -9.20 0.33 1.18
C ASN A 174 -9.24 0.56 -0.34
N THR A 175 -9.52 -0.47 -1.13
CA THR A 175 -9.64 -0.34 -2.59
C THR A 175 -10.86 0.53 -2.94
N PRO A 176 -10.70 1.55 -3.81
CA PRO A 176 -11.82 2.36 -4.26
C PRO A 176 -12.91 1.51 -4.91
N ARG A 177 -14.19 1.82 -4.65
CA ARG A 177 -15.34 1.04 -5.13
C ARG A 177 -15.31 0.75 -6.64
N LEU A 178 -14.88 1.73 -7.43
CA LEU A 178 -14.81 1.57 -8.89
C LEU A 178 -13.75 0.53 -9.28
N ALA A 179 -12.57 0.59 -8.67
CA ALA A 179 -11.51 -0.40 -8.88
C ALA A 179 -11.92 -1.78 -8.35
N GLY A 180 -12.67 -1.83 -7.25
CA GLY A 180 -13.23 -3.07 -6.69
C GLY A 180 -14.14 -3.81 -7.67
N ARG A 181 -14.87 -3.12 -8.56
CA ARG A 181 -15.72 -3.76 -9.60
C ARG A 181 -14.91 -4.53 -10.66
N MET A 182 -13.65 -4.19 -10.83
CA MET A 182 -12.73 -4.86 -11.77
C MET A 182 -12.00 -6.06 -11.12
N ARG A 183 -12.35 -6.41 -9.88
CA ARG A 183 -11.70 -7.48 -9.11
C ARG A 183 -12.68 -8.60 -8.79
N VAL A 184 -12.12 -9.77 -8.60
CA VAL A 184 -12.78 -10.97 -8.07
C VAL A 184 -11.77 -11.68 -7.17
N PRO A 185 -12.15 -12.29 -6.08
CA PRO A 185 -13.49 -12.26 -5.46
C PRO A 185 -13.83 -10.90 -4.83
N LYS A 186 -15.04 -10.77 -4.31
CA LYS A 186 -15.44 -9.62 -3.48
C LYS A 186 -14.60 -9.56 -2.19
N PRO A 187 -14.48 -8.37 -1.55
CA PRO A 187 -13.69 -8.23 -0.34
C PRO A 187 -14.06 -9.21 0.78
N GLU A 188 -15.36 -9.47 0.95
CA GLU A 188 -15.88 -10.38 1.99
C GLU A 188 -15.33 -11.80 1.81
N THR A 189 -15.30 -12.29 0.57
CA THR A 189 -14.75 -13.60 0.21
C THR A 189 -13.22 -13.60 0.27
N ALA A 190 -12.57 -12.57 -0.26
CA ALA A 190 -11.12 -12.45 -0.25
C ALA A 190 -10.51 -12.43 1.16
N LEU A 191 -11.26 -11.96 2.16
CA LEU A 191 -10.81 -11.77 3.52
C LEU A 191 -11.23 -12.89 4.50
N ILE A 192 -11.82 -13.99 4.01
CA ILE A 192 -12.16 -15.15 4.84
C ILE A 192 -10.91 -15.65 5.58
N PRO A 193 -10.95 -15.81 6.93
CA PRO A 193 -9.77 -16.22 7.70
C PRO A 193 -9.34 -17.66 7.46
N ASP A 194 -10.30 -18.56 7.29
CA ASP A 194 -10.08 -19.97 7.03
C ASP A 194 -9.65 -20.18 5.57
N PHE A 195 -8.46 -20.75 5.37
CA PHE A 195 -7.88 -20.88 4.03
C PHE A 195 -8.68 -21.80 3.11
N GLU A 196 -9.12 -22.96 3.59
CA GLU A 196 -9.86 -23.93 2.79
C GLU A 196 -11.22 -23.37 2.37
N LYS A 197 -11.96 -22.80 3.33
CA LYS A 197 -13.25 -22.13 3.05
C LYS A 197 -13.07 -20.94 2.10
N LYS A 198 -11.95 -20.21 2.23
CA LYS A 198 -11.62 -19.10 1.34
C LYS A 198 -11.44 -19.62 -0.09
N VAL A 199 -10.61 -20.64 -0.31
CA VAL A 199 -10.36 -21.21 -1.63
C VAL A 199 -11.65 -21.67 -2.26
N GLU A 200 -12.46 -22.43 -1.53
CA GLU A 200 -13.75 -22.92 -2.00
C GLU A 200 -14.70 -21.78 -2.40
N ALA A 201 -14.80 -20.74 -1.57
CA ALA A 201 -15.64 -19.58 -1.84
C ALA A 201 -15.13 -18.77 -3.04
N ILE A 202 -13.80 -18.63 -3.19
CA ILE A 202 -13.18 -17.99 -4.35
C ILE A 202 -13.51 -18.78 -5.61
N CYS A 203 -13.34 -20.09 -5.61
CA CYS A 203 -13.68 -20.94 -6.76
C CYS A 203 -15.16 -20.77 -7.17
N ARG A 204 -16.08 -20.83 -6.22
CA ARG A 204 -17.52 -20.62 -6.51
C ARG A 204 -17.80 -19.23 -7.09
N GLU A 205 -17.17 -18.19 -6.57
CA GLU A 205 -17.41 -16.82 -7.02
C GLU A 205 -16.76 -16.51 -8.36
N THR A 206 -15.66 -17.20 -8.72
CA THR A 206 -14.89 -16.93 -9.94
C THR A 206 -15.29 -17.80 -11.12
N VAL A 207 -15.89 -18.96 -10.89
CA VAL A 207 -16.45 -19.80 -11.96
C VAL A 207 -17.43 -19.00 -12.81
N GLY A 208 -17.20 -18.94 -14.11
CA GLY A 208 -18.03 -18.19 -15.05
C GLY A 208 -17.70 -16.68 -15.15
N GLN A 209 -16.71 -16.18 -14.39
CA GLN A 209 -16.21 -14.82 -14.55
C GLN A 209 -15.15 -14.77 -15.67
N ASN A 210 -15.15 -13.70 -16.44
CA ASN A 210 -14.06 -13.42 -17.38
C ASN A 210 -12.84 -12.90 -16.59
N VAL A 211 -11.96 -13.81 -16.15
CA VAL A 211 -10.70 -13.48 -15.46
C VAL A 211 -9.60 -13.31 -16.48
N THR A 212 -9.01 -12.12 -16.56
CA THR A 212 -7.95 -11.78 -17.54
C THR A 212 -6.63 -11.42 -16.88
N ALA A 213 -6.59 -11.32 -15.56
CA ALA A 213 -5.38 -11.02 -14.80
C ALA A 213 -5.40 -11.66 -13.42
N PHE A 214 -4.19 -11.86 -12.85
CA PHE A 214 -3.98 -12.35 -11.49
C PHE A 214 -3.16 -11.34 -10.70
N ALA A 215 -3.48 -11.18 -9.41
CA ALA A 215 -2.70 -10.38 -8.46
C ALA A 215 -2.67 -11.08 -7.10
N GLY A 216 -1.49 -11.41 -6.63
CA GLY A 216 -1.31 -12.10 -5.35
C GLY A 216 0.11 -12.58 -5.16
N VAL A 217 0.35 -13.24 -4.02
CA VAL A 217 1.63 -13.91 -3.75
C VAL A 217 1.73 -15.13 -4.66
N PRO A 218 2.82 -15.30 -5.43
CA PRO A 218 2.93 -16.40 -6.41
C PRO A 218 2.63 -17.78 -5.83
N SER A 219 3.14 -18.10 -4.64
CA SER A 219 2.92 -19.38 -3.95
C SER A 219 1.46 -19.64 -3.54
N TRP A 220 0.60 -18.64 -3.58
CA TRP A 220 -0.83 -18.79 -3.28
C TRP A 220 -1.67 -19.02 -4.54
N ASN A 221 -1.06 -18.86 -5.72
CA ASN A 221 -1.70 -19.05 -7.01
C ASN A 221 -1.38 -20.45 -7.61
N LEU A 222 -0.54 -21.24 -6.94
CA LEU A 222 -0.19 -22.61 -7.28
C LEU A 222 -1.07 -23.61 -6.52
#